data_61205dee62219747f39901070dcea530
#
_entry.id   61205dee62219747f39901070dcea530
#
_cell.length_a   1.000
_cell.length_b   1.000
_cell.length_c   1.000
_cell.angle_alpha   90.00
_cell.angle_beta   90.00
_cell.angle_gamma   90.00
#
_symmetry.space_group_name_H-M   'P 1'
#
loop_
_entity.id
_entity.type
_entity.pdbx_description
1 polymer ?
#
loop_
_entity_poly.entity_id
_entity_poly.type
_entity_poly.pdbx_seq_one_letter_code
_entity_poly.pdbx_strand_id
1 'polypeptide(L)'
;SFEHRKEEIIRRIQAEKPDVIGFQEIRDEMQAWMEEQLPEYSWVGHGRTAQLDGEHCPVVYRKDKFKLRNFQCFWLSDTPNVPGSKYEGQGYHPRICNMLLLYSMEDKKTICVFNTHLCNISADARKKSMELMLAKGDEFLAGEKMPVFIMGDFNAEEGSVTYNSVTENFLDAK
;
A
#
# COMPACT_ATOMS: atom_id res chain seq x y z
N SER A 1 1.87 10.76 18.93
CA SER A 1 3.07 10.51 18.09
C SER A 1 3.34 9.01 18.03
N PHE A 2 4.17 8.57 17.10
CA PHE A 2 4.62 7.17 16.99
C PHE A 2 5.24 6.67 18.32
N GLU A 3 6.14 7.45 18.91
CA GLU A 3 6.82 7.12 20.17
C GLU A 3 5.89 6.74 21.32
N HIS A 4 4.69 7.32 21.37
CA HIS A 4 3.69 7.00 22.41
C HIS A 4 2.85 5.77 22.10
N ARG A 5 2.84 5.30 20.84
CA ARG A 5 1.96 4.21 20.38
C ARG A 5 2.71 2.97 19.89
N LYS A 6 4.00 3.08 19.65
CA LYS A 6 4.81 2.05 18.99
C LYS A 6 4.72 0.69 19.70
N GLU A 7 4.83 0.66 21.01
CA GLU A 7 4.74 -0.57 21.81
C GLU A 7 3.34 -1.22 21.68
N GLU A 8 2.29 -0.40 21.69
CA GLU A 8 0.92 -0.89 21.55
C GLU A 8 0.67 -1.44 20.14
N ILE A 9 1.23 -0.81 19.10
CA ILE A 9 1.15 -1.30 17.72
C ILE A 9 1.79 -2.69 17.63
N ILE A 10 3.00 -2.85 18.16
CA ILE A 10 3.70 -4.15 18.16
C ILE A 10 2.92 -5.19 18.95
N ARG A 11 2.45 -4.84 20.14
CA ARG A 11 1.65 -5.75 20.98
C ARG A 11 0.41 -6.25 20.26
N ARG A 12 -0.30 -5.38 19.52
CA ARG A 12 -1.47 -5.77 18.71
C ARG A 12 -1.08 -6.69 17.56
N ILE A 13 -0.05 -6.36 16.80
CA ILE A 13 0.41 -7.21 15.70
C ILE A 13 0.82 -8.59 16.20
N GLN A 14 1.54 -8.67 17.33
CA GLN A 14 1.95 -9.94 17.93
C GLN A 14 0.76 -10.75 18.48
N ALA A 15 -0.31 -10.09 18.95
CA ALA A 15 -1.52 -10.74 19.43
C ALA A 15 -2.39 -11.27 18.28
N GLU A 16 -2.63 -10.43 17.27
CA GLU A 16 -3.52 -10.75 16.12
C GLU A 16 -2.82 -11.59 15.05
N LYS A 17 -1.50 -11.49 14.94
CA LYS A 17 -0.65 -12.20 13.96
C LYS A 17 -1.20 -12.12 12.53
N PRO A 18 -1.50 -10.92 12.01
CA PRO A 18 -2.04 -10.77 10.68
C PRO A 18 -1.07 -11.33 9.64
N ASP A 19 -1.61 -11.92 8.59
CA ASP A 19 -0.81 -12.53 7.54
C ASP A 19 -0.18 -11.48 6.61
N VAL A 20 -0.92 -10.40 6.35
CA VAL A 20 -0.49 -9.25 5.53
C VAL A 20 -0.94 -7.96 6.21
N ILE A 21 -0.09 -6.94 6.20
CA ILE A 21 -0.34 -5.62 6.79
C ILE A 21 0.00 -4.54 5.77
N GLY A 22 -0.88 -3.57 5.59
CA GLY A 22 -0.59 -2.33 4.87
C GLY A 22 -0.36 -1.19 5.86
N PHE A 23 0.86 -0.68 5.94
CA PHE A 23 1.15 0.51 6.74
C PHE A 23 1.13 1.77 5.89
N GLN A 24 0.81 2.91 6.53
CA GLN A 24 0.93 4.24 5.98
C GLN A 24 1.68 5.13 6.96
N GLU A 25 2.26 6.24 6.45
CA GLU A 25 3.02 7.22 7.24
C GLU A 25 4.26 6.65 7.96
N ILE A 26 4.79 5.55 7.46
CA ILE A 26 6.02 4.97 8.01
C ILE A 26 7.23 5.75 7.48
N ARG A 27 8.16 6.06 8.37
CA ARG A 27 9.47 6.65 8.03
C ARG A 27 10.58 5.64 8.29
N ASP A 28 11.75 5.86 7.69
CA ASP A 28 12.89 4.93 7.76
C ASP A 28 13.22 4.48 9.19
N GLU A 29 13.29 5.43 10.14
CA GLU A 29 13.58 5.13 11.55
C GLU A 29 12.48 4.29 12.22
N MET A 30 11.22 4.56 11.88
CA MET A 30 10.08 3.80 12.38
C MET A 30 10.10 2.38 11.82
N GLN A 31 10.36 2.24 10.52
CA GLN A 31 10.45 0.94 9.87
C GLN A 31 11.58 0.11 10.47
N ALA A 32 12.79 0.67 10.57
CA ALA A 32 13.94 -0.02 11.14
C ALA A 32 13.65 -0.57 12.55
N TRP A 33 13.06 0.26 13.40
CA TRP A 33 12.68 -0.17 14.75
C TRP A 33 11.61 -1.28 14.72
N MET A 34 10.59 -1.16 13.87
CA MET A 34 9.52 -2.16 13.78
C MET A 34 10.01 -3.49 13.21
N GLU A 35 10.93 -3.47 12.25
CA GLU A 35 11.55 -4.67 11.66
C GLU A 35 12.29 -5.49 12.74
N GLU A 36 12.97 -4.82 13.66
CA GLU A 36 13.64 -5.47 14.81
C GLU A 36 12.63 -6.16 15.75
N GLN A 37 11.44 -5.56 15.93
CA GLN A 37 10.39 -6.10 16.82
C GLN A 37 9.56 -7.21 16.15
N LEU A 38 9.55 -7.30 14.82
CA LEU A 38 8.73 -8.19 14.00
C LEU A 38 9.59 -8.98 12.99
N PRO A 39 10.58 -9.76 13.46
CA PRO A 39 11.53 -10.46 12.58
C PRO A 39 10.87 -11.53 11.70
N GLU A 40 9.67 -11.99 12.05
CA GLU A 40 8.88 -12.96 11.28
C GLU A 40 8.19 -12.36 10.05
N TYR A 41 8.22 -11.03 9.89
CA TYR A 41 7.63 -10.33 8.74
C TYR A 41 8.70 -9.84 7.76
N SER A 42 8.32 -9.80 6.48
CA SER A 42 9.07 -9.11 5.42
C SER A 42 8.39 -7.79 5.09
N TRP A 43 9.19 -6.76 4.85
CA TRP A 43 8.76 -5.40 4.54
C TRP A 43 9.10 -5.07 3.08
N VAL A 44 8.13 -4.59 2.31
CA VAL A 44 8.32 -4.28 0.89
C VAL A 44 7.70 -2.92 0.56
N GLY A 45 8.51 -2.04 0.00
CA GLY A 45 8.16 -0.68 -0.36
C GLY A 45 9.33 0.26 -0.11
N HIS A 46 9.21 1.49 -0.59
CA HIS A 46 10.18 2.57 -0.36
C HIS A 46 9.46 3.90 -0.15
N GLY A 47 10.20 4.95 0.15
CA GLY A 47 9.67 6.28 0.38
C GLY A 47 9.18 6.95 -0.90
N ARG A 48 8.32 7.94 -0.72
CA ARG A 48 7.59 8.61 -1.81
C ARG A 48 8.32 9.75 -2.49
N THR A 49 9.48 10.19 -1.95
CA THR A 49 10.24 11.30 -2.57
C THR A 49 11.04 10.85 -3.78
N ALA A 50 11.67 11.78 -4.47
CA ALA A 50 12.56 11.50 -5.61
C ALA A 50 13.81 10.72 -5.19
N GLN A 51 14.21 10.80 -3.92
CA GLN A 51 15.34 10.08 -3.32
C GLN A 51 14.92 8.71 -2.75
N LEU A 52 13.65 8.33 -2.88
CA LEU A 52 13.05 7.10 -2.35
C LEU A 52 13.00 7.04 -0.82
N ASP A 53 13.08 8.19 -0.17
CA ASP A 53 12.96 8.39 1.28
C ASP A 53 11.61 9.04 1.66
N GLY A 54 11.52 9.55 2.89
CA GLY A 54 10.33 10.20 3.42
C GLY A 54 9.31 9.19 3.95
N GLU A 55 8.03 9.44 3.72
CA GLU A 55 6.99 8.52 4.16
C GLU A 55 6.81 7.36 3.20
N HIS A 56 6.71 6.15 3.75
CA HIS A 56 6.51 4.89 3.07
C HIS A 56 5.06 4.40 3.24
N CYS A 57 4.63 3.56 2.29
CA CYS A 57 3.41 2.76 2.40
C CYS A 57 3.75 1.27 2.21
N PRO A 58 4.57 0.67 3.10
CA PRO A 58 5.03 -0.71 2.88
C PRO A 58 3.88 -1.70 2.99
N VAL A 59 3.99 -2.77 2.22
CA VAL A 59 3.26 -4.01 2.45
C VAL A 59 4.15 -4.93 3.26
N VAL A 60 3.63 -5.45 4.34
CA VAL A 60 4.34 -6.30 5.29
C VAL A 60 3.64 -7.65 5.35
N TYR A 61 4.36 -8.74 5.21
CA TYR A 61 3.77 -10.08 5.17
C TYR A 61 4.58 -11.12 5.95
N ARG A 62 3.92 -12.15 6.42
CA ARG A 62 4.56 -13.26 7.14
C ARG A 62 5.45 -14.09 6.22
N LYS A 63 6.75 -14.20 6.60
CA LYS A 63 7.77 -14.96 5.84
C LYS A 63 7.49 -16.47 5.78
N ASP A 64 6.85 -17.00 6.82
CA ASP A 64 6.50 -18.41 6.92
C ASP A 64 5.25 -18.79 6.11
N LYS A 65 4.46 -17.80 5.67
CA LYS A 65 3.22 -18.03 4.91
C LYS A 65 3.29 -17.63 3.45
N PHE A 66 4.08 -16.62 3.11
CA PHE A 66 4.11 -16.07 1.76
C PHE A 66 5.52 -16.00 1.17
N LYS A 67 5.58 -16.12 -0.15
CA LYS A 67 6.75 -15.79 -0.97
C LYS A 67 6.41 -14.66 -1.92
N LEU A 68 7.26 -13.64 -1.95
CA LEU A 68 7.15 -12.54 -2.92
C LEU A 68 7.46 -13.08 -4.33
N ARG A 69 6.50 -12.96 -5.25
CA ARG A 69 6.67 -13.31 -6.67
C ARG A 69 7.06 -12.10 -7.50
N ASN A 70 6.42 -10.96 -7.25
CA ASN A 70 6.68 -9.73 -8.00
C ASN A 70 6.33 -8.51 -7.15
N PHE A 71 6.97 -7.38 -7.45
CA PHE A 71 6.76 -6.11 -6.79
C PHE A 71 6.90 -4.95 -7.77
N GLN A 72 6.00 -4.00 -7.68
CA GLN A 72 6.10 -2.70 -8.32
C GLN A 72 5.72 -1.60 -7.33
N CYS A 73 6.44 -0.49 -7.38
CA CYS A 73 6.05 0.77 -6.78
C CYS A 73 5.97 1.83 -7.87
N PHE A 74 4.93 2.64 -7.84
CA PHE A 74 4.77 3.74 -8.80
C PHE A 74 4.16 4.97 -8.11
N TRP A 75 4.43 6.14 -8.69
CA TRP A 75 3.90 7.41 -8.22
C TRP A 75 2.51 7.65 -8.79
N LEU A 76 1.62 8.16 -7.95
CA LEU A 76 0.26 8.54 -8.34
C LEU A 76 0.31 9.92 -9.00
N SER A 77 0.58 9.91 -10.31
CA SER A 77 0.84 11.08 -11.15
C SER A 77 0.64 10.76 -12.64
N ASP A 78 0.69 11.78 -13.49
CA ASP A 78 0.69 11.61 -14.95
C ASP A 78 2.00 10.97 -15.48
N THR A 79 3.03 10.89 -14.65
CA THR A 79 4.33 10.23 -14.94
C THR A 79 4.67 9.21 -13.87
N PRO A 80 3.95 8.08 -13.78
CA PRO A 80 4.01 7.17 -12.64
C PRO A 80 5.38 6.50 -12.40
N ASN A 81 6.23 6.48 -13.42
CA ASN A 81 7.58 5.90 -13.32
C ASN A 81 8.67 6.93 -12.97
N VAL A 82 8.28 8.19 -12.72
CA VAL A 82 9.21 9.26 -12.34
C VAL A 82 9.17 9.44 -10.82
N PRO A 83 10.25 9.13 -10.10
CA PRO A 83 10.31 9.27 -8.65
C PRO A 83 10.00 10.70 -8.19
N GLY A 84 9.14 10.82 -7.16
CA GLY A 84 8.73 12.10 -6.60
C GLY A 84 7.70 12.87 -7.41
N SER A 85 7.23 12.33 -8.55
CA SER A 85 6.19 12.97 -9.35
C SER A 85 4.83 13.01 -8.64
N LYS A 86 3.98 13.95 -9.03
CA LYS A 86 2.65 14.14 -8.46
C LYS A 86 1.70 14.81 -9.46
N TYR A 87 0.39 14.69 -9.25
CA TYR A 87 -0.58 15.42 -10.04
C TYR A 87 -0.53 16.92 -9.75
N GLU A 88 -0.86 17.72 -10.74
CA GLU A 88 -1.11 19.15 -10.53
C GLU A 88 -2.26 19.33 -9.52
N GLY A 89 -2.11 20.26 -8.58
CA GLY A 89 -3.11 20.50 -7.53
C GLY A 89 -3.19 19.44 -6.41
N GLN A 90 -2.35 18.40 -6.46
CA GLN A 90 -2.31 17.37 -5.42
C GLN A 90 -1.83 17.88 -4.05
N GLY A 91 -1.20 19.04 -3.98
CA GLY A 91 -0.56 19.53 -2.78
C GLY A 91 0.95 19.23 -2.75
N TYR A 92 1.54 19.31 -1.55
CA TYR A 92 3.01 19.27 -1.45
C TYR A 92 3.60 17.88 -1.64
N HIS A 93 2.97 16.86 -1.08
CA HIS A 93 3.55 15.51 -1.00
C HIS A 93 3.20 14.62 -2.18
N PRO A 94 4.20 13.97 -2.82
CA PRO A 94 3.94 12.86 -3.75
C PRO A 94 3.17 11.73 -3.06
N ARG A 95 2.46 10.94 -3.83
CA ARG A 95 1.76 9.73 -3.37
C ARG A 95 2.20 8.55 -4.20
N ILE A 96 2.28 7.39 -3.57
CA ILE A 96 2.73 6.15 -4.20
C ILE A 96 1.74 5.03 -3.95
N CYS A 97 1.80 4.02 -4.80
CA CYS A 97 1.16 2.74 -4.59
C CYS A 97 2.18 1.61 -4.71
N ASN A 98 2.18 0.72 -3.74
CA ASN A 98 2.92 -0.54 -3.79
C ASN A 98 1.99 -1.66 -4.22
N MET A 99 2.40 -2.46 -5.21
CA MET A 99 1.71 -3.66 -5.69
C MET A 99 2.60 -4.87 -5.52
N LEU A 100 2.10 -5.90 -4.87
CA LEU A 100 2.81 -7.16 -4.64
C LEU A 100 2.02 -8.34 -5.17
N LEU A 101 2.71 -9.31 -5.78
CA LEU A 101 2.21 -10.66 -5.97
C LEU A 101 2.80 -11.55 -4.88
N LEU A 102 1.94 -12.03 -3.99
CA LEU A 102 2.31 -12.90 -2.87
C LEU A 102 1.78 -14.32 -3.12
N TYR A 103 2.67 -15.30 -3.13
CA TYR A 103 2.29 -16.70 -3.21
C TYR A 103 2.07 -17.27 -1.81
N SER A 104 0.83 -17.66 -1.51
CA SER A 104 0.48 -18.39 -0.29
C SER A 104 1.01 -19.82 -0.37
N MET A 105 1.89 -20.18 0.56
CA MET A 105 2.46 -21.54 0.64
C MET A 105 1.44 -22.55 1.16
N GLU A 106 0.45 -22.11 1.94
CA GLU A 106 -0.64 -22.93 2.46
C GLU A 106 -1.67 -23.22 1.35
N ASP A 107 -2.24 -22.19 0.74
CA ASP A 107 -3.32 -22.30 -0.25
C ASP A 107 -2.81 -22.69 -1.64
N LYS A 108 -1.49 -22.60 -1.89
CA LYS A 108 -0.86 -22.82 -3.21
C LYS A 108 -1.41 -21.87 -4.28
N LYS A 109 -1.76 -20.65 -3.89
CA LYS A 109 -2.34 -19.61 -4.74
C LYS A 109 -1.57 -18.31 -4.61
N THR A 110 -1.61 -17.51 -5.66
CA THR A 110 -1.10 -16.14 -5.64
C THR A 110 -2.24 -15.17 -5.36
N ILE A 111 -1.96 -14.16 -4.56
CA ILE A 111 -2.82 -13.00 -4.34
C ILE A 111 -2.09 -11.75 -4.78
N CYS A 112 -2.84 -10.74 -5.20
CA CYS A 112 -2.31 -9.41 -5.48
C CYS A 112 -2.72 -8.46 -4.36
N VAL A 113 -1.77 -7.69 -3.85
CA VAL A 113 -2.00 -6.75 -2.76
C VAL A 113 -1.51 -5.37 -3.17
N PHE A 114 -2.37 -4.38 -3.02
CA PHE A 114 -2.05 -2.96 -3.17
C PHE A 114 -2.02 -2.30 -1.79
N ASN A 115 -1.09 -1.39 -1.59
CA ASN A 115 -1.12 -0.49 -0.44
C ASN A 115 -0.76 0.93 -0.86
N THR A 116 -1.55 1.90 -0.41
CA THR A 116 -1.41 3.30 -0.79
C THR A 116 -1.81 4.24 0.35
N HIS A 117 -1.45 5.52 0.21
CA HIS A 117 -1.97 6.62 1.01
C HIS A 117 -2.31 7.76 0.04
N LEU A 118 -3.60 7.94 -0.23
CA LEU A 118 -4.09 8.90 -1.23
C LEU A 118 -3.95 10.36 -0.75
N CYS A 119 -4.15 11.28 -1.68
CA CYS A 119 -4.08 12.71 -1.40
C CYS A 119 -5.17 13.14 -0.42
N ASN A 120 -4.79 13.81 0.66
CA ASN A 120 -5.73 14.33 1.66
C ASN A 120 -6.43 15.63 1.24
N ILE A 121 -5.92 16.33 0.19
CA ILE A 121 -6.41 17.65 -0.21
C ILE A 121 -7.34 17.55 -1.43
N SER A 122 -6.88 16.90 -2.52
CA SER A 122 -7.53 16.93 -3.83
C SER A 122 -8.36 15.66 -4.10
N ALA A 123 -9.67 15.82 -4.22
CA ALA A 123 -10.56 14.74 -4.64
C ALA A 123 -10.31 14.30 -6.09
N ASP A 124 -9.95 15.23 -6.98
CA ASP A 124 -9.58 14.92 -8.36
C ASP A 124 -8.31 14.05 -8.42
N ALA A 125 -7.28 14.41 -7.63
CA ALA A 125 -6.07 13.59 -7.53
C ALA A 125 -6.37 12.18 -6.98
N ARG A 126 -7.26 12.05 -5.99
CA ARG A 126 -7.70 10.73 -5.49
C ARG A 126 -8.39 9.90 -6.57
N LYS A 127 -9.30 10.50 -7.32
CA LYS A 127 -10.00 9.83 -8.43
C LYS A 127 -9.01 9.35 -9.49
N LYS A 128 -8.15 10.24 -10.00
CA LYS A 128 -7.08 9.87 -10.96
C LYS A 128 -6.15 8.79 -10.42
N SER A 129 -5.82 8.85 -9.13
CA SER A 129 -5.01 7.83 -8.47
C SER A 129 -5.66 6.45 -8.51
N MET A 130 -6.96 6.36 -8.25
CA MET A 130 -7.70 5.09 -8.31
C MET A 130 -7.76 4.55 -9.75
N GLU A 131 -8.05 5.40 -10.72
CA GLU A 131 -8.06 5.03 -12.14
C GLU A 131 -6.68 4.49 -12.58
N LEU A 132 -5.61 5.18 -12.19
CA LEU A 132 -4.24 4.74 -12.46
C LEU A 132 -3.91 3.41 -11.78
N MET A 133 -4.29 3.24 -10.50
CA MET A 133 -4.07 2.00 -9.76
C MET A 133 -4.75 0.81 -10.42
N LEU A 134 -5.99 0.96 -10.89
CA LEU A 134 -6.72 -0.08 -11.61
C LEU A 134 -6.02 -0.43 -12.93
N ALA A 135 -5.66 0.56 -13.73
CA ALA A 135 -4.95 0.35 -14.99
C ALA A 135 -3.58 -0.33 -14.79
N LYS A 136 -2.82 0.11 -13.78
CA LYS A 136 -1.54 -0.51 -13.41
C LYS A 136 -1.71 -1.92 -12.87
N GLY A 137 -2.80 -2.19 -12.16
CA GLY A 137 -3.17 -3.52 -11.70
C GLY A 137 -3.41 -4.48 -12.87
N ASP A 138 -4.18 -4.06 -13.86
CA ASP A 138 -4.45 -4.87 -15.05
C ASP A 138 -3.15 -5.21 -15.81
N GLU A 139 -2.25 -4.22 -15.98
CA GLU A 139 -0.92 -4.46 -16.56
C GLU A 139 -0.09 -5.45 -15.71
N PHE A 140 -0.09 -5.28 -14.39
CA PHE A 140 0.70 -6.08 -13.45
C PHE A 140 0.22 -7.53 -13.36
N LEU A 141 -1.09 -7.74 -13.43
CA LEU A 141 -1.71 -9.06 -13.44
C LEU A 141 -1.52 -9.79 -14.76
N ALA A 142 -1.27 -9.07 -15.87
CA ALA A 142 -1.02 -9.63 -17.20
C ALA A 142 -2.07 -10.66 -17.64
N GLY A 143 -3.34 -10.47 -17.26
CA GLY A 143 -4.46 -11.37 -17.54
C GLY A 143 -4.58 -12.59 -16.61
N GLU A 144 -3.67 -12.77 -15.65
CA GLU A 144 -3.83 -13.79 -14.61
C GLU A 144 -5.03 -13.43 -13.68
N LYS A 145 -5.84 -14.43 -13.38
CA LYS A 145 -6.97 -14.26 -12.44
C LYS A 145 -6.56 -14.69 -11.04
N MET A 146 -6.62 -13.78 -10.10
CA MET A 146 -6.32 -14.04 -8.70
C MET A 146 -7.09 -13.09 -7.79
N PRO A 147 -7.23 -13.39 -6.49
CA PRO A 147 -7.77 -12.43 -5.52
C PRO A 147 -6.91 -11.17 -5.48
N VAL A 148 -7.57 -10.00 -5.48
CA VAL A 148 -6.93 -8.68 -5.40
C VAL A 148 -7.43 -7.98 -4.15
N PHE A 149 -6.50 -7.50 -3.33
CA PHE A 149 -6.78 -6.73 -2.12
C PHE A 149 -6.20 -5.33 -2.26
N ILE A 150 -7.01 -4.31 -2.01
CA ILE A 150 -6.55 -2.93 -1.96
C ILE A 150 -6.65 -2.46 -0.50
N MET A 151 -5.53 -2.06 0.05
CA MET A 151 -5.40 -1.53 1.41
C MET A 151 -4.88 -0.09 1.35
N GLY A 152 -5.13 0.68 2.40
CA GLY A 152 -4.54 2.00 2.53
C GLY A 152 -5.40 3.02 3.24
N ASP A 153 -4.83 4.20 3.41
CA ASP A 153 -5.58 5.40 3.77
C ASP A 153 -6.03 6.12 2.50
N PHE A 154 -7.30 6.00 2.17
CA PHE A 154 -7.86 6.60 0.96
C PHE A 154 -8.17 8.09 1.12
N ASN A 155 -8.07 8.66 2.32
CA ASN A 155 -8.46 10.03 2.63
C ASN A 155 -9.86 10.38 2.04
N ALA A 156 -10.77 9.43 2.12
CA ALA A 156 -12.09 9.50 1.50
C ALA A 156 -13.13 8.88 2.44
N GLU A 157 -14.23 9.59 2.62
CA GLU A 157 -15.36 9.11 3.40
C GLU A 157 -16.19 8.11 2.60
N GLU A 158 -16.92 7.24 3.29
CA GLU A 158 -17.91 6.35 2.71
C GLU A 158 -18.95 7.16 1.91
N GLY A 159 -19.27 6.69 0.70
CA GLY A 159 -20.17 7.38 -0.22
C GLY A 159 -19.55 8.54 -1.01
N SER A 160 -18.28 8.88 -0.81
CA SER A 160 -17.57 9.84 -1.64
C SER A 160 -17.31 9.28 -3.05
N VAL A 161 -17.00 10.17 -4.01
CA VAL A 161 -16.66 9.75 -5.39
C VAL A 161 -15.49 8.76 -5.39
N THR A 162 -14.47 8.99 -4.57
CA THR A 162 -13.32 8.09 -4.43
C THR A 162 -13.74 6.73 -3.88
N TYR A 163 -14.53 6.69 -2.81
CA TYR A 163 -15.04 5.45 -2.22
C TYR A 163 -15.88 4.66 -3.22
N ASN A 164 -16.81 5.32 -3.90
CA ASN A 164 -17.68 4.69 -4.89
C ASN A 164 -16.89 4.11 -6.06
N SER A 165 -15.84 4.80 -6.55
CA SER A 165 -15.00 4.27 -7.64
C SER A 165 -14.25 3.00 -7.27
N VAL A 166 -13.92 2.82 -5.98
CA VAL A 166 -13.34 1.55 -5.48
C VAL A 166 -14.41 0.47 -5.39
N THR A 167 -15.55 0.77 -4.77
CA THR A 167 -16.60 -0.21 -4.48
C THR A 167 -17.40 -0.63 -5.71
N GLU A 168 -17.31 0.10 -6.83
CA GLU A 168 -17.80 -0.37 -8.15
C GLU A 168 -17.06 -1.62 -8.64
N ASN A 169 -15.81 -1.81 -8.22
CA ASN A 169 -14.95 -2.90 -8.69
C ASN A 169 -14.54 -3.88 -7.58
N PHE A 170 -14.65 -3.48 -6.31
CA PHE A 170 -14.21 -4.27 -5.15
C PHE A 170 -15.29 -4.31 -4.07
N LEU A 171 -15.32 -5.41 -3.32
CA LEU A 171 -16.14 -5.51 -2.13
C LEU A 171 -15.45 -4.80 -0.96
N ASP A 172 -16.20 -4.00 -0.20
CA ASP A 172 -15.71 -3.42 1.04
C ASP A 172 -15.70 -4.51 2.13
N ALA A 173 -14.53 -4.74 2.70
CA ALA A 173 -14.32 -5.69 3.79
C ALA A 173 -14.53 -4.97 5.14
N LYS A 174 -15.80 -4.75 5.52
CA LYS A 174 -16.20 -4.17 6.82
C LYS A 174 -16.00 -5.13 7.96
#